data_d7764377d250c9ebf896e86d480b4d29
#
_entry.id   d7764377d250c9ebf896e86d480b4d29
#
_cell.length_a   1.000
_cell.length_b   1.000
_cell.length_c   1.000
_cell.angle_alpha   90.00
_cell.angle_beta   90.00
_cell.angle_gamma   90.00
#
_symmetry.space_group_name_H-M   'P 1'
#
loop_
_entity.id
_entity.type
_entity.pdbx_description
1 polymer ?
#
loop_
_entity_poly.entity_id
_entity_poly.type
_entity_poly.pdbx_seq_one_letter_code
_entity_poly.pdbx_strand_id
1 'polypeptide(L)'
;MIDLGKSSLVQTTLQLPYTFVMPDVLFEDELLDFGSIHKRDLLALGLQVVELGGEGVTRAYGHFEQYRRLTLNDCFALALAEQTENCILLTGDRTLRRTAMDRDIEVHGILWIIDELERTHLSTPQQLYEALRLFAEDDLVFLPQVEIRRRIRHFQRRL
;
A
#
# COMPACT_ATOMS: atom_id res chain seq x y z
N MET A 1 -1.16 3.33 0.98
CA MET A 1 -0.66 4.43 0.11
C MET A 1 -0.36 5.71 0.88
N ILE A 2 -1.17 6.11 1.84
CA ILE A 2 -0.99 7.34 2.64
C ILE A 2 0.41 7.41 3.28
N ASP A 3 0.90 6.31 3.84
CA ASP A 3 2.23 6.26 4.47
C ASP A 3 3.40 6.49 3.50
N LEU A 4 3.27 6.04 2.25
CA LEU A 4 4.27 6.30 1.21
C LEU A 4 4.31 7.77 0.80
N GLY A 5 3.18 8.47 0.80
CA GLY A 5 3.09 9.90 0.49
C GLY A 5 3.92 10.75 1.44
N LYS A 6 4.01 10.36 2.71
CA LYS A 6 4.80 11.04 3.75
C LYS A 6 6.31 10.91 3.54
N SER A 7 6.77 9.90 2.81
CA SER A 7 8.20 9.55 2.67
C SER A 7 8.82 9.90 1.32
N SER A 8 8.14 10.62 0.44
CA SER A 8 8.59 10.88 -0.94
C SER A 8 8.88 9.63 -1.79
N LEU A 9 8.57 8.42 -1.31
CA LEU A 9 8.84 7.16 -2.02
C LEU A 9 7.73 6.75 -3.01
N VAL A 10 6.62 7.48 -3.10
CA VAL A 10 5.51 7.12 -3.99
C VAL A 10 5.96 7.01 -5.43
N GLN A 11 6.72 7.99 -5.91
CA GLN A 11 7.19 8.01 -7.30
C GLN A 11 8.08 6.81 -7.63
N THR A 12 9.03 6.50 -6.75
CA THR A 12 9.93 5.34 -6.93
C THR A 12 9.21 4.02 -6.74
N THR A 13 8.18 3.97 -5.89
CA THR A 13 7.34 2.78 -5.72
C THR A 13 6.59 2.45 -7.01
N LEU A 14 6.03 3.45 -7.70
CA LEU A 14 5.32 3.24 -8.96
C LEU A 14 6.25 2.83 -10.13
N GLN A 15 7.58 2.92 -9.96
CA GLN A 15 8.58 2.42 -10.91
C GLN A 15 8.99 0.95 -10.66
N LEU A 16 8.54 0.33 -9.57
CA LEU A 16 8.76 -1.10 -9.33
C LEU A 16 8.14 -1.92 -10.49
N PRO A 17 8.66 -3.13 -10.76
CA PRO A 17 8.20 -3.97 -11.87
C PRO A 17 6.85 -4.64 -11.58
N TYR A 18 5.89 -3.85 -11.12
CA TYR A 18 4.52 -4.24 -10.80
C TYR A 18 3.53 -3.28 -11.47
N THR A 19 2.35 -3.77 -11.81
CA THR A 19 1.23 -2.91 -12.18
C THR A 19 0.48 -2.52 -10.91
N PHE A 20 0.53 -1.23 -10.58
CA PHE A 20 -0.19 -0.71 -9.43
C PHE A 20 -1.62 -0.35 -9.82
N VAL A 21 -2.58 -0.91 -9.10
CA VAL A 21 -4.01 -0.76 -9.38
C VAL A 21 -4.73 -0.29 -8.11
N MET A 22 -5.70 0.57 -8.27
CA MET A 22 -6.53 1.08 -7.18
C MET A 22 -7.99 1.16 -7.62
N PRO A 23 -8.97 0.74 -6.78
CA PRO A 23 -10.36 1.02 -7.04
C PRO A 23 -10.62 2.52 -7.16
N ASP A 24 -11.51 2.92 -8.06
CA ASP A 24 -11.88 4.31 -8.30
C ASP A 24 -12.42 5.01 -7.04
N VAL A 25 -13.24 4.31 -6.25
CA VAL A 25 -13.77 4.82 -4.98
C VAL A 25 -12.66 5.19 -4.00
N LEU A 26 -11.58 4.38 -3.91
CA LEU A 26 -10.43 4.70 -3.06
C LEU A 26 -9.63 5.88 -3.62
N PHE A 27 -9.50 5.93 -4.93
CA PHE A 27 -8.80 7.02 -5.60
C PHE A 27 -9.49 8.36 -5.37
N GLU A 28 -10.81 8.39 -5.34
CA GLU A 28 -11.57 9.62 -5.05
C GLU A 28 -11.55 10.00 -3.56
N ASP A 29 -11.72 9.04 -2.66
CA ASP A 29 -11.88 9.28 -1.23
C ASP A 29 -10.56 9.50 -0.50
N GLU A 30 -9.54 8.63 -0.74
CA GLU A 30 -8.33 8.60 0.09
C GLU A 30 -7.22 9.54 -0.39
N LEU A 31 -7.27 9.99 -1.65
CA LEU A 31 -6.19 10.81 -2.22
C LEU A 31 -6.38 12.31 -2.00
N LEU A 32 -7.33 12.73 -1.19
CA LEU A 32 -7.47 14.13 -0.78
C LEU A 32 -6.28 14.60 0.09
N ASP A 33 -5.55 13.68 0.74
CA ASP A 33 -4.52 13.96 1.73
C ASP A 33 -3.07 13.55 1.32
N PHE A 34 -2.81 13.32 0.02
CA PHE A 34 -1.49 12.87 -0.46
C PHE A 34 -0.38 13.95 -0.44
N GLY A 35 -0.50 14.94 0.42
CA GLY A 35 0.52 15.97 0.59
C GLY A 35 0.79 16.75 -0.70
N SER A 36 2.04 16.76 -1.19
CA SER A 36 2.46 17.52 -2.38
C SER A 36 2.24 16.79 -3.72
N ILE A 37 1.80 15.52 -3.72
CA ILE A 37 1.59 14.75 -4.96
C ILE A 37 0.13 14.84 -5.37
N HIS A 38 -0.11 15.37 -6.56
CA HIS A 38 -1.47 15.45 -7.10
C HIS A 38 -1.92 14.11 -7.71
N LYS A 39 -3.22 13.82 -7.66
CA LYS A 39 -3.85 12.64 -8.30
C LYS A 39 -3.39 12.45 -9.75
N ARG A 40 -3.33 13.55 -10.50
CA ARG A 40 -2.86 13.57 -11.90
C ARG A 40 -1.44 13.02 -12.05
N ASP A 41 -0.56 13.32 -11.12
CA ASP A 41 0.84 12.90 -11.19
C ASP A 41 0.98 11.41 -10.92
N LEU A 42 0.13 10.83 -10.04
CA LEU A 42 0.07 9.38 -9.80
C LEU A 42 -0.35 8.61 -11.06
N LEU A 43 -1.35 9.12 -11.79
CA LEU A 43 -1.79 8.52 -13.05
C LEU A 43 -0.66 8.61 -14.12
N ALA A 44 0.01 9.75 -14.20
CA ALA A 44 1.15 9.93 -15.12
C ALA A 44 2.32 9.01 -14.78
N LEU A 45 2.48 8.61 -13.52
CA LEU A 45 3.49 7.65 -13.06
C LEU A 45 3.07 6.19 -13.24
N GLY A 46 1.88 5.91 -13.76
CA GLY A 46 1.43 4.57 -14.12
C GLY A 46 0.47 3.91 -13.13
N LEU A 47 -0.01 4.63 -12.11
CA LEU A 47 -1.10 4.10 -11.28
C LEU A 47 -2.35 3.93 -12.14
N GLN A 48 -2.91 2.72 -12.15
CA GLN A 48 -4.16 2.40 -12.82
C GLN A 48 -5.34 2.52 -11.84
N VAL A 49 -6.36 3.23 -12.25
CA VAL A 49 -7.62 3.34 -11.52
C VAL A 49 -8.65 2.46 -12.23
N VAL A 50 -9.25 1.55 -11.48
CA VAL A 50 -10.18 0.56 -12.02
C VAL A 50 -11.54 0.70 -11.34
N GLU A 51 -12.57 0.80 -12.15
CA GLU A 51 -13.96 0.72 -11.72
C GLU A 51 -14.35 -0.76 -11.54
N LEU A 52 -14.88 -1.12 -10.37
CA LEU A 52 -15.44 -2.44 -10.16
C LEU A 52 -16.80 -2.55 -10.84
N GLY A 53 -16.99 -3.55 -11.70
CA GLY A 53 -18.30 -3.85 -12.26
C GLY A 53 -19.32 -4.25 -11.18
N GLY A 54 -20.59 -4.32 -11.54
CA GLY A 54 -21.70 -4.57 -10.61
C GLY A 54 -21.50 -5.78 -9.69
N GLU A 55 -20.89 -6.87 -10.17
CA GLU A 55 -20.54 -8.02 -9.35
C GLU A 55 -19.49 -7.68 -8.29
N GLY A 56 -18.44 -6.94 -8.65
CA GLY A 56 -17.40 -6.50 -7.71
C GLY A 56 -17.95 -5.55 -6.65
N VAL A 57 -18.82 -4.62 -7.03
CA VAL A 57 -19.53 -3.72 -6.11
C VAL A 57 -20.39 -4.52 -5.14
N THR A 58 -21.19 -5.47 -5.64
CA THR A 58 -22.04 -6.33 -4.79
C THR A 58 -21.19 -7.13 -3.80
N ARG A 59 -20.04 -7.64 -4.24
CA ARG A 59 -19.10 -8.37 -3.39
C ARG A 59 -18.51 -7.47 -2.31
N ALA A 60 -18.09 -6.25 -2.64
CA ALA A 60 -17.57 -5.29 -1.67
C ALA A 60 -18.60 -4.96 -0.57
N TYR A 61 -19.85 -4.74 -0.93
CA TYR A 61 -20.93 -4.53 0.06
C TYR A 61 -21.20 -5.79 0.90
N GLY A 62 -21.15 -6.98 0.31
CA GLY A 62 -21.26 -8.24 1.05
C GLY A 62 -20.14 -8.41 2.08
N HIS A 63 -18.92 -8.05 1.73
CA HIS A 63 -17.80 -8.01 2.68
C HIS A 63 -18.03 -6.99 3.80
N PHE A 64 -18.52 -5.82 3.48
CA PHE A 64 -18.79 -4.77 4.46
C PHE A 64 -19.87 -5.19 5.48
N GLU A 65 -20.91 -5.90 5.05
CA GLU A 65 -21.91 -6.48 5.95
C GLU A 65 -21.33 -7.60 6.84
N GLN A 66 -20.45 -8.43 6.26
CA GLN A 66 -19.85 -9.58 6.95
C GLN A 66 -18.76 -9.18 7.94
N TYR A 67 -17.91 -8.20 7.59
CA TYR A 67 -16.71 -7.83 8.35
C TYR A 67 -16.85 -6.44 8.96
N ARG A 68 -17.48 -6.35 10.12
CA ARG A 68 -17.77 -5.07 10.81
C ARG A 68 -16.55 -4.19 11.15
N ARG A 69 -15.32 -4.73 11.05
CA ARG A 69 -14.07 -4.02 11.32
C ARG A 69 -13.36 -3.53 10.06
N LEU A 70 -13.85 -3.86 8.89
CA LEU A 70 -13.36 -3.33 7.63
C LEU A 70 -14.16 -2.08 7.26
N THR A 71 -13.46 -1.09 6.74
CA THR A 71 -14.12 0.05 6.10
C THR A 71 -14.69 -0.39 4.75
N LEU A 72 -15.57 0.42 4.18
CA LEU A 72 -16.09 0.14 2.83
C LEU A 72 -14.95 0.18 1.80
N ASN A 73 -13.99 1.09 1.96
CA ASN A 73 -12.81 1.17 1.10
C ASN A 73 -11.94 -0.09 1.18
N ASP A 74 -11.74 -0.67 2.38
CA ASP A 74 -11.07 -1.97 2.53
C ASP A 74 -11.80 -3.08 1.79
N CYS A 75 -13.12 -3.07 1.82
CA CYS A 75 -13.95 -4.07 1.14
C CYS A 75 -13.87 -3.93 -0.39
N PHE A 76 -13.79 -2.72 -0.93
CA PHE A 76 -13.54 -2.49 -2.36
C PHE A 76 -12.15 -2.97 -2.77
N ALA A 77 -11.11 -2.68 -1.98
CA ALA A 77 -9.76 -3.18 -2.24
C ALA A 77 -9.71 -4.72 -2.21
N LEU A 78 -10.39 -5.35 -1.24
CA LEU A 78 -10.49 -6.80 -1.14
C LEU A 78 -11.21 -7.40 -2.35
N ALA A 79 -12.35 -6.83 -2.75
CA ALA A 79 -13.13 -7.29 -3.90
C ALA A 79 -12.34 -7.20 -5.22
N LEU A 80 -11.56 -6.12 -5.40
CA LEU A 80 -10.66 -5.99 -6.54
C LEU A 80 -9.56 -7.06 -6.52
N ALA A 81 -8.95 -7.30 -5.35
CA ALA A 81 -7.91 -8.31 -5.21
C ALA A 81 -8.43 -9.73 -5.51
N GLU A 82 -9.66 -10.06 -5.09
CA GLU A 82 -10.30 -11.35 -5.41
C GLU A 82 -10.57 -11.56 -6.90
N GLN A 83 -10.74 -10.50 -7.66
CA GLN A 83 -11.00 -10.56 -9.11
C GLN A 83 -9.73 -10.52 -9.97
N THR A 84 -8.59 -10.23 -9.35
CA THR A 84 -7.33 -10.01 -10.07
C THR A 84 -6.39 -11.20 -9.86
N GLU A 85 -6.08 -11.94 -10.91
CA GLU A 85 -5.12 -13.04 -10.85
C GLU A 85 -3.71 -12.53 -10.50
N ASN A 86 -2.99 -13.34 -9.70
CA ASN A 86 -1.63 -13.02 -9.23
C ASN A 86 -1.52 -11.65 -8.55
N CYS A 87 -2.57 -11.26 -7.85
CA CYS A 87 -2.64 -9.98 -7.15
C CYS A 87 -1.87 -10.01 -5.83
N ILE A 88 -1.18 -8.92 -5.53
CA ILE A 88 -0.63 -8.62 -4.21
C ILE A 88 -1.44 -7.48 -3.61
N LEU A 89 -2.11 -7.73 -2.50
CA LEU A 89 -2.81 -6.68 -1.76
C LEU A 89 -1.83 -5.94 -0.84
N LEU A 90 -1.68 -4.63 -1.05
CA LEU A 90 -0.85 -3.78 -0.20
C LEU A 90 -1.71 -3.12 0.87
N THR A 91 -1.51 -3.50 2.13
CA THR A 91 -2.24 -2.91 3.25
C THR A 91 -1.44 -2.91 4.55
N GLY A 92 -1.63 -1.86 5.37
CA GLY A 92 -1.18 -1.78 6.75
C GLY A 92 -2.25 -2.26 7.76
N ASP A 93 -3.50 -2.40 7.35
CA ASP A 93 -4.58 -2.83 8.23
C ASP A 93 -4.49 -4.34 8.54
N ARG A 94 -4.53 -4.66 9.84
CA ARG A 94 -4.40 -6.06 10.31
C ARG A 94 -5.61 -6.90 9.99
N THR A 95 -6.80 -6.32 10.01
CA THR A 95 -8.06 -7.04 9.76
C THR A 95 -8.16 -7.36 8.27
N LEU A 96 -7.90 -6.36 7.40
CA LEU A 96 -7.87 -6.56 5.97
C LEU A 96 -6.82 -7.59 5.56
N ARG A 97 -5.60 -7.50 6.13
CA ARG A 97 -4.52 -8.48 5.91
C ARG A 97 -5.00 -9.90 6.21
N ARG A 98 -5.54 -10.12 7.41
CA ARG A 98 -6.02 -11.45 7.81
C ARG A 98 -7.13 -11.94 6.90
N THR A 99 -8.11 -11.09 6.64
CA THR A 99 -9.26 -11.44 5.78
C THR A 99 -8.84 -11.81 4.35
N ALA A 100 -7.84 -11.13 3.79
CA ALA A 100 -7.29 -11.44 2.47
C ALA A 100 -6.47 -12.75 2.48
N MET A 101 -5.62 -12.95 3.50
CA MET A 101 -4.85 -14.21 3.65
C MET A 101 -5.75 -15.43 3.81
N ASP A 102 -6.88 -15.32 4.54
CA ASP A 102 -7.89 -16.38 4.67
C ASP A 102 -8.58 -16.73 3.32
N ARG A 103 -8.29 -15.95 2.26
CA ARG A 103 -8.75 -16.11 0.87
C ARG A 103 -7.64 -16.42 -0.12
N ASP A 104 -6.49 -16.85 0.38
CA ASP A 104 -5.29 -17.16 -0.42
C ASP A 104 -4.79 -15.97 -1.26
N ILE A 105 -5.10 -14.73 -0.87
CA ILE A 105 -4.54 -13.52 -1.48
C ILE A 105 -3.20 -13.20 -0.83
N GLU A 106 -2.16 -13.00 -1.65
CA GLU A 106 -0.86 -12.53 -1.18
C GLU A 106 -0.97 -11.10 -0.65
N VAL A 107 -0.46 -10.87 0.59
CA VAL A 107 -0.59 -9.56 1.25
C VAL A 107 0.75 -9.08 1.76
N HIS A 108 1.10 -7.86 1.38
CA HIS A 108 2.28 -7.18 1.87
C HIS A 108 1.95 -5.81 2.48
N GLY A 109 2.92 -5.22 3.15
CA GLY A 109 2.84 -3.88 3.73
C GLY A 109 4.00 -3.01 3.29
N ILE A 110 4.09 -1.80 3.86
CA ILE A 110 5.07 -0.79 3.47
C ILE A 110 6.52 -1.27 3.62
N LEU A 111 6.84 -2.13 4.59
CA LEU A 111 8.19 -2.66 4.77
C LEU A 111 8.63 -3.57 3.61
N TRP A 112 7.71 -4.28 2.97
CA TRP A 112 7.99 -5.04 1.76
C TRP A 112 8.31 -4.10 0.58
N ILE A 113 7.60 -2.97 0.46
CA ILE A 113 7.96 -1.95 -0.55
C ILE A 113 9.39 -1.44 -0.35
N ILE A 114 9.81 -1.19 0.90
CA ILE A 114 11.20 -0.81 1.21
C ILE A 114 12.19 -1.88 0.74
N ASP A 115 11.90 -3.16 1.02
CA ASP A 115 12.75 -4.28 0.60
C ASP A 115 12.82 -4.40 -0.94
N GLU A 116 11.71 -4.18 -1.65
CA GLU A 116 11.63 -4.19 -3.11
C GLU A 116 12.39 -3.01 -3.74
N LEU A 117 12.28 -1.80 -3.18
CA LEU A 117 13.04 -0.63 -3.63
C LEU A 117 14.55 -0.82 -3.46
N GLU A 118 14.99 -1.47 -2.37
CA GLU A 118 16.40 -1.87 -2.18
C GLU A 118 16.82 -2.91 -3.22
N ARG A 119 16.04 -3.98 -3.38
CA ARG A 119 16.33 -5.08 -4.30
C ARG A 119 16.45 -4.63 -5.76
N THR A 120 15.62 -3.68 -6.18
CA THR A 120 15.59 -3.14 -7.55
C THR A 120 16.54 -1.96 -7.74
N HIS A 121 17.22 -1.50 -6.69
CA HIS A 121 18.09 -0.31 -6.72
C HIS A 121 17.41 0.98 -7.18
N LEU A 122 16.08 1.08 -7.01
CA LEU A 122 15.31 2.28 -7.36
C LEU A 122 15.43 3.40 -6.32
N SER A 123 15.92 3.07 -5.12
CA SER A 123 16.17 4.05 -4.06
C SER A 123 17.53 3.83 -3.44
N THR A 124 18.19 4.91 -3.03
CA THR A 124 19.46 4.85 -2.33
C THR A 124 19.29 4.38 -0.88
N PRO A 125 20.32 3.80 -0.24
CA PRO A 125 20.27 3.48 1.19
C PRO A 125 19.88 4.66 2.07
N GLN A 126 20.35 5.87 1.74
CA GLN A 126 20.00 7.11 2.44
C GLN A 126 18.49 7.39 2.37
N GLN A 127 17.88 7.34 1.19
CA GLN A 127 16.45 7.58 1.01
C GLN A 127 15.61 6.57 1.79
N LEU A 128 15.97 5.28 1.76
CA LEU A 128 15.27 4.22 2.48
C LEU A 128 15.43 4.36 4.00
N TYR A 129 16.61 4.76 4.47
CA TYR A 129 16.87 5.07 5.88
C TYR A 129 15.99 6.22 6.37
N GLU A 130 15.94 7.33 5.63
CA GLU A 130 15.13 8.51 5.97
C GLU A 130 13.64 8.17 6.01
N ALA A 131 13.14 7.43 5.02
CA ALA A 131 11.75 6.98 5.01
C ALA A 131 11.41 6.10 6.23
N LEU A 132 12.26 5.14 6.56
CA LEU A 132 12.07 4.29 7.74
C LEU A 132 12.10 5.08 9.05
N ARG A 133 12.92 6.14 9.13
CA ARG A 133 12.93 7.05 10.28
C ARG A 133 11.59 7.77 10.43
N LEU A 134 11.06 8.32 9.34
CA LEU A 134 9.75 8.97 9.34
C LEU A 134 8.64 7.99 9.77
N PHE A 135 8.65 6.75 9.26
CA PHE A 135 7.67 5.74 9.67
C PHE A 135 7.80 5.32 11.14
N ALA A 136 9.02 5.32 11.68
CA ALA A 136 9.26 4.97 13.09
C ALA A 136 8.82 6.07 14.06
N GLU A 137 8.81 7.32 13.60
CA GLU A 137 8.44 8.51 14.38
C GLU A 137 6.94 8.84 14.27
N ASP A 138 6.22 8.25 13.30
CA ASP A 138 4.78 8.48 13.08
C ASP A 138 3.93 7.47 13.87
N ASP A 139 3.27 7.93 14.91
CA ASP A 139 2.37 7.12 15.76
C ASP A 139 1.15 6.55 15.01
N LEU A 140 0.83 7.09 13.83
CA LEU A 140 -0.24 6.59 12.98
C LEU A 140 0.18 5.41 12.10
N VAL A 141 1.48 5.16 11.97
CA VAL A 141 2.03 4.06 11.17
C VAL A 141 2.32 2.86 12.07
N PHE A 142 1.37 1.93 12.14
CA PHE A 142 1.48 0.73 12.97
C PHE A 142 2.38 -0.33 12.34
N LEU A 143 3.70 -0.20 12.53
CA LEU A 143 4.67 -1.17 12.05
C LEU A 143 5.27 -2.02 13.19
N PRO A 144 5.66 -3.29 12.93
CA PRO A 144 6.36 -4.11 13.88
C PRO A 144 7.71 -3.46 14.27
N GLN A 145 7.83 -3.02 15.50
CA GLN A 145 8.98 -2.26 15.99
C GLN A 145 10.32 -3.00 15.80
N VAL A 146 10.33 -4.32 15.92
CA VAL A 146 11.52 -5.14 15.71
C VAL A 146 11.96 -5.08 14.24
N GLU A 147 11.01 -5.17 13.31
CA GLU A 147 11.27 -5.19 11.88
C GLU A 147 11.75 -3.83 11.34
N ILE A 148 11.12 -2.74 11.80
CA ILE A 148 11.55 -1.39 11.39
C ILE A 148 12.95 -1.07 11.94
N ARG A 149 13.24 -1.38 13.22
CA ARG A 149 14.57 -1.16 13.81
C ARG A 149 15.67 -2.01 13.16
N ARG A 150 15.33 -3.23 12.70
CA ARG A 150 16.26 -4.08 11.96
C ARG A 150 16.67 -3.42 10.65
N ARG A 151 15.71 -2.89 9.88
CA ARG A 151 15.97 -2.23 8.60
C ARG A 151 16.69 -0.89 8.78
N ILE A 152 16.32 -0.09 9.77
CA ILE A 152 17.04 1.16 10.10
C ILE A 152 18.53 0.85 10.33
N ARG A 153 18.85 -0.15 11.16
CA ARG A 153 20.25 -0.54 11.41
C ARG A 153 20.95 -1.08 10.17
N HIS A 154 20.24 -1.81 9.30
CA HIS A 154 20.78 -2.31 8.04
C HIS A 154 21.22 -1.17 7.13
N PHE A 155 20.35 -0.18 6.90
CA PHE A 155 20.69 0.96 6.05
C PHE A 155 21.71 1.89 6.69
N GLN A 156 21.62 2.13 7.99
CA GLN A 156 22.57 2.99 8.73
C GLN A 156 24.03 2.53 8.56
N ARG A 157 24.28 1.24 8.40
CA ARG A 157 25.63 0.70 8.18
C ARG A 157 26.15 0.88 6.76
N ARG A 158 25.31 1.34 5.85
CA ARG A 158 25.61 1.53 4.43
C ARG A 158 25.66 3.00 4.01
N LEU A 159 25.50 3.90 4.98
CA LEU A 159 25.68 5.34 4.82
C LEU A 159 27.14 5.73 5.01
#